data_955fcff9c07dc279b37fa5e25ebfad5c
#
_entry.id   955fcff9c07dc279b37fa5e25ebfad5c
#
_cell.length_a   1.000
_cell.length_b   1.000
_cell.length_c   1.000
_cell.angle_alpha   90.00
_cell.angle_beta   90.00
_cell.angle_gamma   90.00
#
_symmetry.space_group_name_H-M   'P 1'
#
loop_
_entity.id
_entity.type
_entity.pdbx_description
1 polymer ?
#
loop_
_entity_poly.entity_id
_entity_poly.type
_entity_poly.pdbx_seq_one_letter_code
_entity_poly.pdbx_strand_id
1 'polypeptide(L)'
;QLRKELATICTNSPIEFEQEKFQLGNIFTKEAYELCRKLDFRNFLMKFDPAEVNENTIEQDFFICNDLEGCEALFEKAGQAEAVGIALLWDKEGVYGAGLALGENEMYYVPVEGMVTAAYLSDKIGRLGKSTTVCSMDVKTMLKRADLTPDENVFDCGIAAYLLNPLKSTYTYEELAKDYLDGKLLPGKEELLGKISLKKAWEEDMPELEHLACYTAYTAFATRAPLKAKLQETGMWKVYTEIELPLVFTLDSMEKWGIEVKGEELKNYGEKLTVRIHELEKLIWQQAGEEFNINSPKQLGVILFEKMGIPGG
;
A
#
# COMPACT_ATOMS: atom_id res chain seq x y z
N GLN A 1 38.29 -0.84 12.69
CA GLN A 1 38.53 0.18 13.74
C GLN A 1 37.23 0.92 14.03
N LEU A 2 36.52 1.49 13.03
CA LEU A 2 35.24 2.18 13.17
C LEU A 2 34.14 1.32 13.84
N ARG A 3 34.01 0.03 13.47
CA ARG A 3 33.04 -0.89 14.08
C ARG A 3 33.28 -1.12 15.55
N LYS A 4 34.55 -1.16 16.00
CA LYS A 4 34.92 -1.30 17.40
C LYS A 4 34.59 -0.03 18.18
N GLU A 5 34.84 1.13 17.58
CA GLU A 5 34.53 2.43 18.17
C GLU A 5 33.02 2.64 18.35
N LEU A 6 32.21 2.30 17.34
CA LEU A 6 30.75 2.36 17.41
C LEU A 6 30.13 1.35 18.38
N ALA A 7 30.79 0.20 18.59
CA ALA A 7 30.31 -0.82 19.52
C ALA A 7 30.80 -0.59 20.96
N THR A 8 31.70 0.37 21.20
CA THR A 8 32.22 0.66 22.54
C THR A 8 31.25 1.58 23.28
N ILE A 9 30.83 1.14 24.48
CA ILE A 9 29.94 1.92 25.34
C ILE A 9 30.70 3.18 25.81
N CYS A 10 30.10 4.34 25.59
CA CYS A 10 30.60 5.60 26.11
C CYS A 10 30.23 5.73 27.60
N THR A 11 31.21 5.64 28.48
CA THR A 11 30.98 5.69 29.96
C THR A 11 31.09 7.11 30.52
N ASN A 12 31.47 8.08 29.74
CA ASN A 12 31.66 9.48 30.12
C ASN A 12 30.76 10.43 29.38
N SER A 13 29.57 9.95 28.95
CA SER A 13 28.53 10.79 28.36
C SER A 13 28.14 11.90 29.35
N PRO A 14 27.94 13.14 28.91
CA PRO A 14 27.54 14.26 29.76
C PRO A 14 26.05 14.12 30.12
N ILE A 15 25.74 13.21 31.03
CA ILE A 15 24.39 12.97 31.57
C ILE A 15 24.38 13.40 33.04
N GLU A 16 23.50 14.33 33.34
CA GLU A 16 23.18 14.66 34.74
C GLU A 16 22.22 13.61 35.29
N PHE A 17 22.67 12.87 36.27
CA PHE A 17 21.88 11.80 36.94
C PHE A 17 21.22 12.36 38.19
N GLU A 18 19.90 12.56 38.12
CA GLU A 18 19.07 12.91 39.28
C GLU A 18 18.10 11.77 39.56
N GLN A 19 18.33 11.02 40.63
CA GLN A 19 17.57 9.80 41.00
C GLN A 19 16.05 10.08 41.09
N GLU A 20 15.65 11.26 41.52
CA GLU A 20 14.23 11.65 41.63
C GLU A 20 13.51 11.76 40.29
N LYS A 21 14.24 12.05 39.21
CA LYS A 21 13.70 12.12 37.86
C LYS A 21 13.48 10.75 37.20
N PHE A 22 13.95 9.66 37.85
CA PHE A 22 13.78 8.30 37.33
C PHE A 22 12.58 7.55 37.92
N GLN A 23 11.66 8.26 38.57
CA GLN A 23 10.40 7.65 38.98
C GLN A 23 9.53 7.41 37.75
N LEU A 24 9.05 6.17 37.61
CA LEU A 24 8.12 5.79 36.55
C LEU A 24 6.76 6.46 36.78
N GLY A 25 6.44 7.48 35.97
CA GLY A 25 5.09 8.02 35.84
C GLY A 25 4.29 7.35 34.74
N ASN A 26 3.20 7.97 34.32
CA ASN A 26 2.52 7.55 33.09
C ASN A 26 3.44 7.83 31.90
N ILE A 27 3.91 6.77 31.24
CA ILE A 27 4.78 6.87 30.04
C ILE A 27 4.00 7.08 28.75
N PHE A 28 2.68 6.88 28.78
CA PHE A 28 1.80 7.03 27.61
C PHE A 28 1.18 8.42 27.58
N THR A 29 2.03 9.45 27.56
CA THR A 29 1.58 10.84 27.41
C THR A 29 1.52 11.28 25.96
N LYS A 30 0.79 12.38 25.66
CA LYS A 30 0.71 12.93 24.29
C LYS A 30 2.09 13.33 23.77
N GLU A 31 2.96 13.86 24.61
CA GLU A 31 4.34 14.24 24.25
C GLU A 31 5.19 12.99 23.92
N ALA A 32 5.03 11.91 24.68
CA ALA A 32 5.69 10.64 24.40
C ALA A 32 5.20 10.03 23.07
N TYR A 33 3.89 10.11 22.80
CA TYR A 33 3.31 9.70 21.53
C TYR A 33 3.92 10.48 20.36
N GLU A 34 3.95 11.82 20.44
CA GLU A 34 4.54 12.67 19.41
C GLU A 34 6.02 12.35 19.16
N LEU A 35 6.77 12.08 20.23
CA LEU A 35 8.18 11.70 20.13
C LEU A 35 8.35 10.33 19.46
N CYS A 36 7.56 9.34 19.86
CA CYS A 36 7.55 8.01 19.24
C CYS A 36 7.17 8.08 17.74
N ARG A 37 6.21 8.95 17.39
CA ARG A 37 5.82 9.23 16.01
C ARG A 37 6.97 9.82 15.21
N LYS A 38 7.63 10.84 15.75
CA LYS A 38 8.79 11.50 15.12
C LYS A 38 9.96 10.55 14.90
N LEU A 39 10.19 9.62 15.82
CA LEU A 39 11.27 8.64 15.78
C LEU A 39 10.89 7.33 15.05
N ASP A 40 9.68 7.22 14.54
CA ASP A 40 9.15 6.02 13.86
C ASP A 40 9.15 4.74 14.72
N PHE A 41 8.84 4.88 16.00
CA PHE A 41 8.75 3.76 16.93
C PHE A 41 7.39 3.06 16.85
N ARG A 42 7.10 2.40 15.72
CA ARG A 42 5.80 1.79 15.39
C ARG A 42 5.28 0.85 16.47
N ASN A 43 6.12 -0.03 16.99
CA ASN A 43 5.73 -0.96 18.07
C ASN A 43 5.37 -0.29 19.38
N PHE A 44 5.88 0.93 19.64
CA PHE A 44 5.50 1.73 20.79
C PHE A 44 4.20 2.49 20.54
N LEU A 45 3.99 3.01 19.33
CA LEU A 45 2.77 3.73 18.98
C LEU A 45 1.51 2.88 19.17
N MET A 46 1.58 1.58 18.87
CA MET A 46 0.48 0.63 19.08
C MET A 46 0.11 0.39 20.56
N LYS A 47 0.91 0.88 21.51
CA LYS A 47 0.66 0.72 22.95
C LYS A 47 -0.06 1.92 23.57
N PHE A 48 -0.17 3.02 22.86
CA PHE A 48 -0.94 4.17 23.28
C PHE A 48 -2.43 3.91 23.04
N ASP A 49 -3.27 4.42 23.92
CA ASP A 49 -4.72 4.39 23.68
C ASP A 49 -5.05 5.39 22.55
N PRO A 50 -5.61 4.94 21.43
CA PRO A 50 -5.99 5.82 20.35
C PRO A 50 -6.93 6.96 20.78
N ALA A 51 -7.82 6.71 21.72
CA ALA A 51 -8.77 7.70 22.25
C ALA A 51 -8.08 8.83 23.03
N GLU A 52 -6.90 8.56 23.64
CA GLU A 52 -6.18 9.57 24.44
C GLU A 52 -5.18 10.39 23.61
N VAL A 53 -4.68 9.85 22.49
CA VAL A 53 -3.55 10.44 21.75
C VAL A 53 -3.86 10.75 20.30
N ASN A 54 -4.89 10.16 19.72
CA ASN A 54 -5.23 10.31 18.31
C ASN A 54 -6.64 10.90 18.18
N GLU A 55 -6.73 12.18 17.86
CA GLU A 55 -7.99 12.81 17.45
C GLU A 55 -8.31 12.46 15.99
N ASN A 56 -8.28 11.16 15.64
CA ASN A 56 -8.65 10.75 14.31
C ASN A 56 -10.19 10.74 14.19
N THR A 57 -10.73 11.91 13.91
CA THR A 57 -12.17 12.11 13.79
C THR A 57 -12.69 11.97 12.37
N ILE A 58 -11.84 11.61 11.40
CA ILE A 58 -12.26 11.60 9.99
C ILE A 58 -13.33 10.55 9.68
N GLU A 59 -13.46 9.51 10.52
CA GLU A 59 -14.54 8.51 10.38
C GLU A 59 -15.93 9.11 10.55
N GLN A 60 -16.04 10.24 11.25
CA GLN A 60 -17.32 10.96 11.40
C GLN A 60 -17.79 11.59 10.08
N ASP A 61 -16.88 11.74 9.13
CA ASP A 61 -17.10 12.32 7.81
C ASP A 61 -17.24 11.24 6.72
N PHE A 62 -17.44 9.98 7.10
CA PHE A 62 -17.68 8.86 6.19
C PHE A 62 -19.20 8.67 5.98
N PHE A 63 -19.60 8.63 4.72
CA PHE A 63 -21.00 8.49 4.32
C PHE A 63 -21.15 7.34 3.33
N ILE A 64 -22.17 6.52 3.51
CA ILE A 64 -22.52 5.47 2.55
C ILE A 64 -23.50 6.06 1.53
N CYS A 65 -23.19 5.86 0.25
CA CYS A 65 -24.07 6.21 -0.87
C CYS A 65 -24.40 4.93 -1.65
N ASN A 66 -25.58 4.35 -1.40
CA ASN A 66 -25.99 3.04 -1.95
C ASN A 66 -27.23 3.09 -2.84
N ASP A 67 -27.87 4.26 -2.98
CA ASP A 67 -28.98 4.44 -3.91
C ASP A 67 -28.51 5.16 -5.20
N LEU A 68 -29.17 4.86 -6.31
CA LEU A 68 -28.74 5.37 -7.62
C LEU A 68 -28.86 6.90 -7.72
N GLU A 69 -29.90 7.49 -7.15
CA GLU A 69 -30.14 8.95 -7.23
C GLU A 69 -29.07 9.70 -6.42
N GLY A 70 -28.76 9.23 -5.22
CA GLY A 70 -27.68 9.78 -4.40
C GLY A 70 -26.31 9.63 -5.09
N CYS A 71 -26.05 8.49 -5.71
CA CYS A 71 -24.80 8.27 -6.46
C CYS A 71 -24.70 9.21 -7.68
N GLU A 72 -25.78 9.43 -8.43
CA GLU A 72 -25.79 10.38 -9.55
C GLU A 72 -25.45 11.81 -9.06
N ALA A 73 -26.11 12.26 -7.99
CA ALA A 73 -25.85 13.56 -7.38
C ALA A 73 -24.39 13.68 -6.85
N LEU A 74 -23.87 12.61 -6.25
CA LEU A 74 -22.50 12.55 -5.76
C LEU A 74 -21.48 12.70 -6.90
N PHE A 75 -21.63 11.92 -7.98
CA PHE A 75 -20.74 12.00 -9.13
C PHE A 75 -20.85 13.33 -9.87
N GLU A 76 -22.04 13.93 -9.95
CA GLU A 76 -22.21 15.28 -10.48
C GLU A 76 -21.47 16.31 -9.64
N LYS A 77 -21.62 16.27 -8.32
CA LYS A 77 -20.90 17.13 -7.37
C LYS A 77 -19.38 16.92 -7.49
N ALA A 78 -18.92 15.69 -7.57
CA ALA A 78 -17.49 15.34 -7.75
C ALA A 78 -16.94 15.94 -9.06
N GLY A 79 -17.72 15.92 -10.15
CA GLY A 79 -17.34 16.50 -11.43
C GLY A 79 -17.20 18.03 -11.44
N GLN A 80 -17.78 18.72 -10.45
CA GLN A 80 -17.68 20.18 -10.26
C GLN A 80 -16.52 20.58 -9.33
N ALA A 81 -15.93 19.63 -8.59
CA ALA A 81 -14.80 19.88 -7.72
C ALA A 81 -13.50 20.09 -8.51
N GLU A 82 -12.50 20.77 -7.94
CA GLU A 82 -11.16 20.90 -8.54
C GLU A 82 -10.46 19.52 -8.61
N ALA A 83 -10.64 18.70 -7.60
CA ALA A 83 -10.07 17.36 -7.50
C ALA A 83 -10.97 16.45 -6.68
N VAL A 84 -10.87 15.15 -6.95
CA VAL A 84 -11.54 14.09 -6.19
C VAL A 84 -10.57 12.96 -5.91
N GLY A 85 -10.51 12.50 -4.66
CA GLY A 85 -9.79 11.28 -4.30
C GLY A 85 -10.63 10.07 -4.62
N ILE A 86 -10.07 9.08 -5.33
CA ILE A 86 -10.77 7.85 -5.72
C ILE A 86 -10.00 6.63 -5.23
N ALA A 87 -10.72 5.72 -4.57
CA ALA A 87 -10.26 4.39 -4.22
C ALA A 87 -11.23 3.36 -4.77
N LEU A 88 -10.81 2.60 -5.77
CA LEU A 88 -11.62 1.51 -6.32
C LEU A 88 -11.23 0.20 -5.63
N LEU A 89 -12.18 -0.41 -4.92
CA LEU A 89 -11.98 -1.69 -4.25
C LEU A 89 -12.33 -2.84 -5.19
N TRP A 90 -11.33 -3.59 -5.59
CA TRP A 90 -11.49 -4.69 -6.54
C TRP A 90 -10.39 -5.75 -6.38
N ASP A 91 -10.64 -6.93 -6.92
CA ASP A 91 -9.68 -8.01 -7.11
C ASP A 91 -9.91 -8.77 -8.43
N LYS A 92 -9.39 -9.98 -8.53
CA LYS A 92 -9.54 -10.82 -9.74
C LYS A 92 -10.99 -11.23 -9.98
N GLU A 93 -11.81 -11.29 -8.93
CA GLU A 93 -13.18 -11.78 -8.99
C GLU A 93 -14.16 -10.67 -9.33
N GLY A 94 -13.88 -9.41 -8.96
CA GLY A 94 -14.76 -8.30 -9.26
C GLY A 94 -14.39 -6.97 -8.64
N VAL A 95 -15.33 -6.02 -8.77
CA VAL A 95 -15.33 -4.71 -8.12
C VAL A 95 -16.38 -4.74 -7.02
N TYR A 96 -16.06 -4.23 -5.86
CA TYR A 96 -16.90 -4.30 -4.65
C TYR A 96 -17.41 -2.95 -4.20
N GLY A 97 -16.75 -1.87 -4.60
CA GLY A 97 -17.17 -0.51 -4.28
C GLY A 97 -16.09 0.51 -4.63
N ALA A 98 -16.41 1.77 -4.41
CA ALA A 98 -15.50 2.88 -4.58
C ALA A 98 -15.58 3.83 -3.38
N GLY A 99 -14.42 4.31 -2.90
CA GLY A 99 -14.31 5.46 -2.02
C GLY A 99 -14.15 6.73 -2.84
N LEU A 100 -14.85 7.80 -2.46
CA LEU A 100 -14.70 9.14 -3.03
C LEU A 100 -14.43 10.14 -1.90
N ALA A 101 -13.43 11.01 -2.07
CA ALA A 101 -13.16 12.13 -1.17
C ALA A 101 -13.25 13.43 -1.95
N LEU A 102 -14.15 14.32 -1.56
CA LEU A 102 -14.39 15.63 -2.16
C LEU A 102 -13.79 16.77 -1.34
N GLY A 103 -13.39 16.48 -0.13
CA GLY A 103 -12.82 17.42 0.84
C GLY A 103 -12.19 16.67 2.02
N GLU A 104 -11.65 17.43 2.97
CA GLU A 104 -11.06 16.88 4.19
C GLU A 104 -12.08 16.25 5.14
N ASN A 105 -13.34 16.70 5.06
CA ASN A 105 -14.43 16.29 5.92
C ASN A 105 -15.62 15.74 5.11
N GLU A 106 -15.35 15.18 3.92
CA GLU A 106 -16.41 14.70 3.06
C GLU A 106 -15.93 13.49 2.24
N MET A 107 -16.16 12.29 2.76
CA MET A 107 -15.79 11.02 2.16
C MET A 107 -17.03 10.12 2.00
N TYR A 108 -17.13 9.47 0.85
CA TYR A 108 -18.23 8.59 0.53
C TYR A 108 -17.72 7.19 0.17
N TYR A 109 -18.41 6.20 0.68
CA TYR A 109 -18.29 4.83 0.18
C TYR A 109 -19.49 4.51 -0.70
N VAL A 110 -19.25 4.07 -1.91
CA VAL A 110 -20.25 3.66 -2.90
C VAL A 110 -20.10 2.16 -3.12
N PRO A 111 -20.88 1.31 -2.43
CA PRO A 111 -20.83 -0.14 -2.60
C PRO A 111 -21.37 -0.56 -3.98
N VAL A 112 -20.87 -1.68 -4.49
CA VAL A 112 -21.49 -2.35 -5.65
C VAL A 112 -22.69 -3.13 -5.14
N GLU A 113 -23.89 -2.54 -5.29
CA GLU A 113 -25.15 -3.10 -4.83
C GLU A 113 -26.30 -2.69 -5.75
N GLY A 114 -27.26 -3.57 -5.95
CA GLY A 114 -28.47 -3.28 -6.71
C GLY A 114 -28.20 -2.72 -8.10
N MET A 115 -28.56 -1.45 -8.34
CA MET A 115 -28.36 -0.76 -9.62
C MET A 115 -26.97 -0.10 -9.74
N VAL A 116 -26.25 0.06 -8.63
CA VAL A 116 -24.87 0.55 -8.62
C VAL A 116 -23.93 -0.61 -8.96
N THR A 117 -23.74 -0.84 -10.23
CA THR A 117 -22.91 -1.96 -10.72
C THR A 117 -21.44 -1.56 -10.90
N ALA A 118 -20.56 -2.57 -11.03
CA ALA A 118 -19.15 -2.33 -11.38
C ALA A 118 -18.99 -1.52 -12.67
N ALA A 119 -19.84 -1.79 -13.70
CA ALA A 119 -19.83 -1.04 -14.94
C ALA A 119 -20.27 0.42 -14.77
N TYR A 120 -21.26 0.65 -13.91
CA TYR A 120 -21.68 1.99 -13.53
C TYR A 120 -20.52 2.78 -12.89
N LEU A 121 -19.84 2.21 -11.89
CA LEU A 121 -18.69 2.86 -11.25
C LEU A 121 -17.56 3.14 -12.24
N SER A 122 -17.25 2.19 -13.12
CA SER A 122 -16.22 2.34 -14.15
C SER A 122 -16.52 3.54 -15.07
N ASP A 123 -17.76 3.63 -15.61
CA ASP A 123 -18.21 4.73 -16.47
C ASP A 123 -18.17 6.07 -15.74
N LYS A 124 -18.67 6.12 -14.51
CA LYS A 124 -18.70 7.37 -13.72
C LYS A 124 -17.31 7.88 -13.41
N ILE A 125 -16.39 7.01 -12.97
CA ILE A 125 -15.00 7.38 -12.69
C ILE A 125 -14.32 7.84 -13.99
N GLY A 126 -14.53 7.14 -15.12
CA GLY A 126 -14.01 7.56 -16.41
C GLY A 126 -14.48 8.95 -16.83
N ARG A 127 -15.74 9.30 -16.57
CA ARG A 127 -16.27 10.65 -16.87
C ARG A 127 -15.69 11.74 -15.97
N LEU A 128 -15.35 11.43 -14.71
CA LEU A 128 -14.75 12.40 -13.79
C LEU A 128 -13.42 12.94 -14.35
N GLY A 129 -12.58 12.11 -14.91
CA GLY A 129 -11.29 12.52 -15.46
C GLY A 129 -11.38 13.63 -16.54
N LYS A 130 -12.55 13.80 -17.15
CA LYS A 130 -12.81 14.88 -18.15
C LYS A 130 -13.11 16.24 -17.52
N SER A 131 -13.59 16.25 -16.29
CA SER A 131 -14.10 17.47 -15.65
C SER A 131 -13.31 17.88 -14.41
N THR A 132 -12.69 16.93 -13.71
CA THR A 132 -11.96 17.15 -12.47
C THR A 132 -10.66 16.36 -12.43
N THR A 133 -9.74 16.70 -11.52
CA THR A 133 -8.53 15.89 -11.29
C THR A 133 -8.87 14.67 -10.46
N VAL A 134 -8.75 13.48 -11.04
CA VAL A 134 -8.90 12.21 -10.34
C VAL A 134 -7.60 11.84 -9.64
N CYS A 135 -7.59 11.88 -8.31
CA CYS A 135 -6.46 11.50 -7.48
C CYS A 135 -6.60 10.05 -7.03
N SER A 136 -5.58 9.23 -7.23
CA SER A 136 -5.56 7.84 -6.78
C SER A 136 -4.20 7.48 -6.19
N MET A 137 -4.18 6.48 -5.34
CA MET A 137 -2.94 5.90 -4.82
C MET A 137 -2.14 5.17 -5.92
N ASP A 138 -2.83 4.56 -6.89
CA ASP A 138 -2.24 3.83 -8.01
C ASP A 138 -3.19 3.91 -9.21
N VAL A 139 -2.94 4.85 -10.10
CA VAL A 139 -3.74 5.07 -11.31
C VAL A 139 -3.66 3.85 -12.24
N LYS A 140 -2.50 3.24 -12.42
CA LYS A 140 -2.35 2.07 -13.31
C LYS A 140 -3.23 0.90 -12.87
N THR A 141 -3.28 0.64 -11.57
CA THR A 141 -4.16 -0.39 -11.02
C THR A 141 -5.63 -0.04 -11.21
N MET A 142 -6.00 1.24 -11.08
CA MET A 142 -7.37 1.70 -11.32
C MET A 142 -7.79 1.57 -12.78
N LEU A 143 -6.89 1.80 -13.75
CA LEU A 143 -7.16 1.64 -15.21
C LEU A 143 -7.60 0.24 -15.61
N LYS A 144 -7.37 -0.78 -14.80
CA LYS A 144 -7.86 -2.14 -15.06
C LYS A 144 -9.37 -2.26 -14.89
N ARG A 145 -10.01 -1.31 -14.23
CA ARG A 145 -11.43 -1.34 -13.87
C ARG A 145 -12.16 0.00 -14.10
N ALA A 146 -11.45 1.07 -14.44
CA ALA A 146 -12.02 2.37 -14.76
C ALA A 146 -11.50 2.83 -16.13
N ASP A 147 -12.38 3.42 -16.96
CA ASP A 147 -12.05 3.83 -18.30
C ASP A 147 -11.57 5.28 -18.33
N LEU A 148 -10.33 5.48 -17.83
CA LEU A 148 -9.63 6.76 -17.90
C LEU A 148 -8.68 6.79 -19.10
N THR A 149 -8.56 7.94 -19.75
CA THR A 149 -7.70 8.13 -20.93
C THR A 149 -6.49 9.02 -20.62
N PRO A 150 -5.41 8.96 -21.43
CA PRO A 150 -4.21 9.77 -21.22
C PRO A 150 -4.43 11.28 -21.26
N ASP A 151 -5.54 11.73 -21.87
CA ASP A 151 -5.89 13.15 -22.02
C ASP A 151 -6.65 13.70 -20.81
N GLU A 152 -6.92 12.85 -19.82
CA GLU A 152 -7.70 13.20 -18.66
C GLU A 152 -6.83 13.67 -17.49
N ASN A 153 -7.45 14.46 -16.60
CA ASN A 153 -6.76 14.97 -15.43
C ASN A 153 -6.64 13.88 -14.37
N VAL A 154 -5.46 13.32 -14.20
CA VAL A 154 -5.18 12.33 -13.17
C VAL A 154 -3.98 12.71 -12.32
N PHE A 155 -3.98 12.28 -11.06
CA PHE A 155 -2.86 12.44 -10.15
C PHE A 155 -2.59 11.11 -9.42
N ASP A 156 -1.41 10.54 -9.66
CA ASP A 156 -0.95 9.31 -9.00
C ASP A 156 -0.10 9.65 -7.77
N CYS A 157 -0.64 9.40 -6.59
CA CYS A 157 0.03 9.72 -5.33
C CYS A 157 1.20 8.78 -5.05
N GLY A 158 1.10 7.51 -5.44
CA GLY A 158 2.17 6.53 -5.27
C GLY A 158 3.42 6.89 -6.08
N ILE A 159 3.25 7.23 -7.36
CA ILE A 159 4.35 7.68 -8.22
C ILE A 159 4.94 9.00 -7.72
N ALA A 160 4.11 9.95 -7.30
CA ALA A 160 4.56 11.21 -6.73
C ALA A 160 5.44 10.98 -5.49
N ALA A 161 4.99 10.11 -4.58
CA ALA A 161 5.75 9.75 -3.38
C ALA A 161 7.03 8.96 -3.71
N TYR A 162 6.99 8.06 -4.70
CA TYR A 162 8.15 7.33 -5.18
C TYR A 162 9.24 8.27 -5.69
N LEU A 163 8.91 9.24 -6.50
CA LEU A 163 9.89 10.22 -7.01
C LEU A 163 10.55 11.04 -5.89
N LEU A 164 9.81 11.31 -4.81
CA LEU A 164 10.33 12.05 -3.65
C LEU A 164 11.19 11.18 -2.73
N ASN A 165 10.93 9.90 -2.62
CA ASN A 165 11.70 8.98 -1.80
C ASN A 165 11.72 7.56 -2.39
N PRO A 166 12.59 7.28 -3.40
CA PRO A 166 12.64 5.99 -4.10
C PRO A 166 13.24 4.85 -3.26
N LEU A 167 13.70 5.13 -2.04
CA LEU A 167 14.31 4.11 -1.16
C LEU A 167 13.27 3.36 -0.31
N LYS A 168 12.02 3.78 -0.30
CA LYS A 168 10.94 3.04 0.35
C LYS A 168 10.58 1.80 -0.45
N SER A 169 10.18 0.75 0.26
CA SER A 169 9.69 -0.50 -0.34
C SER A 169 8.20 -0.46 -0.72
N THR A 170 7.43 0.40 -0.06
CA THR A 170 5.97 0.52 -0.21
C THR A 170 5.52 1.98 -0.13
N TYR A 171 4.39 2.26 -0.75
CA TYR A 171 3.76 3.58 -0.81
C TYR A 171 2.25 3.42 -0.54
N THR A 172 1.92 2.86 0.61
CA THR A 172 0.54 2.62 1.02
C THR A 172 -0.12 3.92 1.49
N TYR A 173 -1.45 3.95 1.56
CA TYR A 173 -2.16 5.17 1.97
C TYR A 173 -1.83 5.58 3.40
N GLU A 174 -1.69 4.62 4.33
CA GLU A 174 -1.31 4.92 5.72
C GLU A 174 0.11 5.48 5.83
N GLU A 175 1.04 5.04 4.98
CA GLU A 175 2.39 5.61 4.93
C GLU A 175 2.39 7.02 4.34
N LEU A 176 1.60 7.27 3.28
CA LEU A 176 1.47 8.60 2.70
C LEU A 176 0.78 9.57 3.66
N ALA A 177 -0.26 9.14 4.35
CA ALA A 177 -0.92 9.96 5.36
C ALA A 177 0.08 10.38 6.46
N LYS A 178 0.86 9.43 6.96
CA LYS A 178 1.91 9.71 7.94
C LYS A 178 2.97 10.68 7.43
N ASP A 179 3.44 10.50 6.19
CA ASP A 179 4.57 11.28 5.66
C ASP A 179 4.18 12.69 5.19
N TYR A 180 2.94 12.87 4.73
CA TYR A 180 2.49 14.09 4.04
C TYR A 180 1.27 14.77 4.66
N LEU A 181 0.63 14.20 5.69
CA LEU A 181 -0.51 14.77 6.40
C LEU A 181 -0.20 14.93 7.90
N ASP A 182 0.89 15.65 8.21
CA ASP A 182 1.32 15.99 9.57
C ASP A 182 1.41 14.78 10.52
N GLY A 183 1.82 13.62 9.96
CA GLY A 183 1.99 12.38 10.70
C GLY A 183 0.67 11.71 11.10
N LYS A 184 -0.42 11.96 10.39
CA LYS A 184 -1.70 11.32 10.63
C LYS A 184 -1.56 9.80 10.54
N LEU A 185 -1.96 9.10 11.58
CA LEU A 185 -1.96 7.63 11.63
C LEU A 185 -3.35 7.14 11.21
N LEU A 186 -3.38 6.33 10.16
CA LEU A 186 -4.57 5.66 9.68
C LEU A 186 -4.37 4.15 9.80
N PRO A 187 -5.42 3.37 10.14
CA PRO A 187 -5.32 1.93 10.17
C PRO A 187 -5.07 1.40 8.76
N GLY A 188 -4.08 0.51 8.61
CA GLY A 188 -3.74 -0.10 7.33
C GLY A 188 -4.71 -1.21 6.93
N LYS A 189 -4.64 -1.65 5.67
CA LYS A 189 -5.50 -2.73 5.16
C LYS A 189 -5.39 -4.01 6.00
N GLU A 190 -4.18 -4.37 6.44
CA GLU A 190 -3.97 -5.58 7.27
C GLU A 190 -4.57 -5.41 8.67
N GLU A 191 -4.62 -4.21 9.20
CA GLU A 191 -5.24 -3.90 10.48
C GLU A 191 -6.77 -3.96 10.37
N LEU A 192 -7.34 -3.40 9.28
CA LEU A 192 -8.77 -3.41 9.05
C LEU A 192 -9.31 -4.81 8.70
N LEU A 193 -8.73 -5.46 7.73
CA LEU A 193 -9.27 -6.70 7.15
C LEU A 193 -8.50 -7.97 7.56
N GLY A 194 -7.29 -7.85 8.12
CA GLY A 194 -6.43 -8.99 8.42
C GLY A 194 -6.17 -9.82 7.17
N LYS A 195 -6.59 -11.09 7.20
CA LYS A 195 -6.48 -12.03 6.09
C LYS A 195 -7.78 -12.19 5.28
N ILE A 196 -8.81 -11.41 5.60
CA ILE A 196 -10.10 -11.48 4.90
C ILE A 196 -9.94 -10.87 3.50
N SER A 197 -10.48 -11.54 2.48
CA SER A 197 -10.48 -11.02 1.11
C SER A 197 -11.50 -9.88 0.96
N LEU A 198 -11.27 -8.98 -0.02
CA LEU A 198 -12.24 -7.91 -0.33
C LEU A 198 -13.62 -8.47 -0.66
N LYS A 199 -13.68 -9.57 -1.40
CA LYS A 199 -14.93 -10.25 -1.73
C LYS A 199 -15.69 -10.68 -0.48
N LYS A 200 -15.00 -11.36 0.43
CA LYS A 200 -15.64 -11.83 1.67
C LYS A 200 -16.09 -10.68 2.55
N ALA A 201 -15.29 -9.63 2.68
CA ALA A 201 -15.67 -8.43 3.43
C ALA A 201 -16.92 -7.75 2.82
N TRP A 202 -17.04 -7.75 1.50
CA TRP A 202 -18.21 -7.23 0.80
C TRP A 202 -19.44 -8.13 0.96
N GLU A 203 -19.29 -9.48 0.87
CA GLU A 203 -20.38 -10.45 1.06
C GLU A 203 -20.94 -10.44 2.50
N GLU A 204 -20.12 -10.08 3.48
CA GLU A 204 -20.47 -10.01 4.90
C GLU A 204 -20.83 -8.58 5.37
N ASP A 205 -20.92 -7.60 4.46
CA ASP A 205 -21.20 -6.19 4.75
C ASP A 205 -20.33 -5.60 5.86
N MET A 206 -19.04 -5.90 5.82
CA MET A 206 -18.11 -5.47 6.85
C MET A 206 -17.85 -3.95 6.78
N PRO A 207 -18.02 -3.19 7.89
CA PRO A 207 -17.77 -1.74 7.90
C PRO A 207 -16.29 -1.38 7.63
N GLU A 208 -15.36 -2.29 7.86
CA GLU A 208 -13.96 -2.10 7.56
C GLU A 208 -13.69 -1.91 6.06
N LEU A 209 -14.59 -2.36 5.20
CA LEU A 209 -14.51 -2.14 3.76
C LEU A 209 -14.81 -0.67 3.40
N GLU A 210 -15.79 -0.07 4.05
CA GLU A 210 -16.09 1.37 3.98
C GLU A 210 -14.87 2.17 4.47
N HIS A 211 -14.34 1.82 5.63
CA HIS A 211 -13.17 2.48 6.21
C HIS A 211 -11.97 2.40 5.25
N LEU A 212 -11.68 1.23 4.69
CA LEU A 212 -10.60 1.06 3.73
C LEU A 212 -10.77 1.96 2.50
N ALA A 213 -12.00 2.01 1.94
CA ALA A 213 -12.32 2.83 0.79
C ALA A 213 -12.14 4.32 1.10
N CYS A 214 -12.74 4.79 2.20
CA CYS A 214 -12.74 6.19 2.60
C CYS A 214 -11.34 6.66 3.00
N TYR A 215 -10.59 5.91 3.78
CA TYR A 215 -9.20 6.25 4.13
C TYR A 215 -8.30 6.34 2.89
N THR A 216 -8.43 5.41 1.97
CA THR A 216 -7.63 5.41 0.74
C THR A 216 -7.97 6.61 -0.15
N ALA A 217 -9.27 6.91 -0.35
CA ALA A 217 -9.74 8.05 -1.12
C ALA A 217 -9.35 9.38 -0.47
N TYR A 218 -9.53 9.50 0.85
CA TYR A 218 -9.11 10.65 1.63
C TYR A 218 -7.63 10.94 1.45
N THR A 219 -6.79 9.93 1.63
CA THR A 219 -5.34 10.10 1.50
C THR A 219 -4.95 10.53 0.09
N ALA A 220 -5.55 9.92 -0.95
CA ALA A 220 -5.30 10.32 -2.33
C ALA A 220 -5.70 11.79 -2.59
N PHE A 221 -6.81 12.25 -2.03
CA PHE A 221 -7.24 13.65 -2.11
C PHE A 221 -6.30 14.58 -1.36
N ALA A 222 -6.09 14.34 -0.07
CA ALA A 222 -5.40 15.24 0.84
C ALA A 222 -3.89 15.34 0.56
N THR A 223 -3.25 14.25 0.11
CA THR A 223 -1.80 14.25 -0.20
C THR A 223 -1.46 14.88 -1.54
N ARG A 224 -2.43 15.11 -2.44
CA ARG A 224 -2.20 15.73 -3.76
C ARG A 224 -1.45 17.07 -3.64
N ALA A 225 -1.94 17.98 -2.84
CA ALA A 225 -1.36 19.31 -2.71
C ALA A 225 0.06 19.31 -2.13
N PRO A 226 0.34 18.67 -0.98
CA PRO A 226 1.69 18.61 -0.43
C PRO A 226 2.67 17.82 -1.33
N LEU A 227 2.24 16.73 -1.98
CA LEU A 227 3.08 16.00 -2.93
C LEU A 227 3.46 16.87 -4.13
N LYS A 228 2.47 17.55 -4.73
CA LYS A 228 2.72 18.49 -5.85
C LYS A 228 3.71 19.59 -5.46
N ALA A 229 3.51 20.21 -4.30
CA ALA A 229 4.42 21.25 -3.82
C ALA A 229 5.86 20.75 -3.66
N LYS A 230 6.04 19.57 -3.04
CA LYS A 230 7.36 18.94 -2.88
C LYS A 230 8.01 18.54 -4.21
N LEU A 231 7.23 18.02 -5.17
CA LEU A 231 7.74 17.72 -6.51
C LEU A 231 8.21 19.00 -7.24
N GLN A 232 7.54 20.11 -7.04
CA GLN A 232 7.94 21.40 -7.60
C GLN A 232 9.22 21.91 -6.93
N GLU A 233 9.28 21.87 -5.60
CA GLU A 233 10.45 22.27 -4.80
C GLU A 233 11.71 21.48 -5.17
N THR A 234 11.58 20.17 -5.35
CA THR A 234 12.70 19.27 -5.70
C THR A 234 13.03 19.25 -7.19
N GLY A 235 12.27 19.97 -8.03
CA GLY A 235 12.43 19.96 -9.49
C GLY A 235 11.94 18.68 -10.18
N MET A 236 11.27 17.76 -9.45
CA MET A 236 10.77 16.50 -9.99
C MET A 236 9.41 16.63 -10.69
N TRP A 237 8.75 17.78 -10.61
CA TRP A 237 7.43 17.97 -11.22
C TRP A 237 7.41 17.69 -12.71
N LYS A 238 8.45 18.09 -13.45
CA LYS A 238 8.56 17.84 -14.88
C LYS A 238 8.73 16.34 -15.19
N VAL A 239 9.53 15.64 -14.41
CA VAL A 239 9.68 14.17 -14.53
C VAL A 239 8.34 13.49 -14.30
N TYR A 240 7.63 13.89 -13.25
CA TYR A 240 6.31 13.36 -12.91
C TYR A 240 5.31 13.55 -14.07
N THR A 241 5.18 14.77 -14.60
CA THR A 241 4.13 15.11 -15.58
C THR A 241 4.46 14.71 -17.01
N GLU A 242 5.73 14.75 -17.43
CA GLU A 242 6.14 14.52 -18.81
C GLU A 242 6.63 13.08 -19.07
N ILE A 243 7.01 12.34 -18.00
CA ILE A 243 7.58 11.00 -18.14
C ILE A 243 6.73 9.97 -17.39
N GLU A 244 6.67 10.07 -16.06
CA GLU A 244 6.10 8.99 -15.24
C GLU A 244 4.60 8.84 -15.39
N LEU A 245 3.86 9.94 -15.37
CA LEU A 245 2.40 9.88 -15.50
C LEU A 245 1.94 9.39 -16.90
N PRO A 246 2.49 9.87 -18.03
CA PRO A 246 2.19 9.31 -19.36
C PRO A 246 2.60 7.83 -19.49
N LEU A 247 3.69 7.43 -18.81
CA LEU A 247 4.18 6.04 -18.81
C LEU A 247 3.16 5.07 -18.20
N VAL A 248 2.36 5.51 -17.22
CA VAL A 248 1.28 4.72 -16.61
C VAL A 248 0.34 4.15 -17.68
N PHE A 249 -0.13 5.00 -18.57
CA PHE A 249 -1.06 4.62 -19.65
C PHE A 249 -0.38 3.73 -20.71
N THR A 250 0.88 4.01 -20.99
CA THR A 250 1.67 3.18 -21.90
C THR A 250 1.84 1.77 -21.35
N LEU A 251 2.21 1.65 -20.08
CA LEU A 251 2.38 0.36 -19.41
C LEU A 251 1.06 -0.40 -19.28
N ASP A 252 -0.04 0.28 -18.98
CA ASP A 252 -1.37 -0.33 -18.95
C ASP A 252 -1.76 -0.88 -20.34
N SER A 253 -1.50 -0.11 -21.39
CA SER A 253 -1.71 -0.56 -22.78
C SER A 253 -0.87 -1.78 -23.12
N MET A 254 0.41 -1.78 -22.74
CA MET A 254 1.30 -2.94 -22.96
C MET A 254 0.83 -4.18 -22.18
N GLU A 255 0.38 -4.01 -20.94
CA GLU A 255 -0.17 -5.10 -20.13
C GLU A 255 -1.48 -5.67 -20.72
N LYS A 256 -2.34 -4.83 -21.28
CA LYS A 256 -3.58 -5.25 -21.97
C LYS A 256 -3.31 -6.02 -23.25
N TRP A 257 -2.32 -5.60 -24.03
CA TRP A 257 -1.89 -6.31 -25.24
C TRP A 257 -1.16 -7.62 -24.90
N GLY A 258 -0.38 -7.65 -23.85
CA GLY A 258 0.42 -8.78 -23.44
C GLY A 258 1.59 -9.07 -24.38
N ILE A 259 2.20 -10.24 -24.20
CA ILE A 259 3.26 -10.78 -25.05
C ILE A 259 2.88 -12.16 -25.53
N GLU A 260 3.17 -12.45 -26.79
CA GLU A 260 3.00 -13.78 -27.36
C GLU A 260 4.08 -14.72 -26.77
N VAL A 261 3.62 -15.85 -26.23
CA VAL A 261 4.50 -16.87 -25.65
C VAL A 261 4.29 -18.16 -26.40
N LYS A 262 5.40 -18.76 -26.90
CA LYS A 262 5.38 -20.08 -27.52
C LYS A 262 5.31 -21.17 -26.46
N GLY A 263 4.07 -21.57 -26.10
CA GLY A 263 3.79 -22.49 -25.01
C GLY A 263 4.49 -23.86 -25.17
N GLU A 264 4.59 -24.38 -26.40
CA GLU A 264 5.29 -25.65 -26.67
C GLU A 264 6.79 -25.55 -26.40
N GLU A 265 7.44 -24.44 -26.76
CA GLU A 265 8.87 -24.25 -26.47
C GLU A 265 9.13 -24.18 -24.97
N LEU A 266 8.27 -23.48 -24.22
CA LEU A 266 8.36 -23.45 -22.77
C LEU A 266 8.14 -24.82 -22.14
N LYS A 267 7.17 -25.58 -22.64
CA LYS A 267 6.91 -26.95 -22.16
C LYS A 267 8.12 -27.86 -22.41
N ASN A 268 8.65 -27.85 -23.64
CA ASN A 268 9.82 -28.62 -24.01
C ASN A 268 11.06 -28.26 -23.17
N TYR A 269 11.21 -26.96 -22.88
CA TYR A 269 12.29 -26.49 -21.99
C TYR A 269 12.06 -26.95 -20.54
N GLY A 270 10.82 -26.86 -20.05
CA GLY A 270 10.43 -27.37 -18.74
C GLY A 270 10.70 -28.87 -18.58
N GLU A 271 10.38 -29.68 -19.58
CA GLU A 271 10.66 -31.13 -19.59
C GLU A 271 12.18 -31.40 -19.49
N LYS A 272 13.00 -30.68 -20.26
CA LYS A 272 14.48 -30.80 -20.17
C LYS A 272 15.00 -30.41 -18.78
N LEU A 273 14.47 -29.35 -18.20
CA LEU A 273 14.85 -28.95 -16.84
C LEU A 273 14.45 -30.00 -15.81
N THR A 274 13.24 -30.55 -15.93
CA THR A 274 12.74 -31.60 -15.03
C THR A 274 13.64 -32.85 -15.05
N VAL A 275 14.04 -33.30 -16.23
CA VAL A 275 15.00 -34.40 -16.35
C VAL A 275 16.31 -34.09 -15.62
N ARG A 276 16.82 -32.88 -15.84
CA ARG A 276 18.09 -32.46 -15.19
C ARG A 276 17.97 -32.31 -13.68
N ILE A 277 16.82 -31.81 -13.19
CA ILE A 277 16.52 -31.72 -11.76
C ILE A 277 16.55 -33.11 -11.13
N HIS A 278 15.82 -34.07 -11.72
CA HIS A 278 15.79 -35.45 -11.20
C HIS A 278 17.17 -36.13 -11.21
N GLU A 279 18.02 -35.85 -12.22
CA GLU A 279 19.39 -36.35 -12.21
C GLU A 279 20.20 -35.77 -11.04
N LEU A 280 20.07 -34.46 -10.82
CA LEU A 280 20.77 -33.78 -9.73
C LEU A 280 20.26 -34.22 -8.35
N GLU A 281 18.95 -34.39 -8.18
CA GLU A 281 18.36 -34.91 -6.94
C GLU A 281 18.96 -36.30 -6.60
N LYS A 282 19.01 -37.20 -7.57
CA LYS A 282 19.61 -38.55 -7.38
C LYS A 282 21.09 -38.47 -6.98
N LEU A 283 21.85 -37.58 -7.62
CA LEU A 283 23.27 -37.33 -7.26
C LEU A 283 23.43 -36.80 -5.84
N ILE A 284 22.57 -35.84 -5.44
CA ILE A 284 22.59 -35.27 -4.09
C ILE A 284 22.25 -36.39 -3.06
N TRP A 285 21.20 -37.15 -3.26
CA TRP A 285 20.83 -38.24 -2.36
C TRP A 285 21.91 -39.32 -2.28
N GLN A 286 22.55 -39.64 -3.41
CA GLN A 286 23.69 -40.56 -3.42
C GLN A 286 24.86 -40.06 -2.60
N GLN A 287 25.18 -38.75 -2.69
CA GLN A 287 26.24 -38.11 -1.89
C GLN A 287 25.87 -38.03 -0.42
N ALA A 288 24.59 -37.73 -0.11
CA ALA A 288 24.07 -37.66 1.24
C ALA A 288 23.91 -39.04 1.91
N GLY A 289 23.86 -40.12 1.12
CA GLY A 289 23.63 -41.48 1.60
C GLY A 289 22.17 -41.80 1.92
N GLU A 290 21.24 -40.87 1.73
CA GLU A 290 19.80 -41.01 1.96
C GLU A 290 18.98 -40.03 1.13
N GLU A 291 17.71 -40.38 0.91
CA GLU A 291 16.72 -39.47 0.31
C GLU A 291 16.15 -38.51 1.37
N PHE A 292 16.07 -37.25 1.02
CA PHE A 292 15.47 -36.19 1.85
C PHE A 292 14.86 -35.10 0.98
N ASN A 293 14.04 -34.22 1.56
CA ASN A 293 13.51 -33.07 0.84
C ASN A 293 14.57 -31.97 0.73
N ILE A 294 15.20 -31.89 -0.46
CA ILE A 294 16.26 -30.92 -0.78
C ILE A 294 15.77 -29.47 -0.64
N ASN A 295 14.47 -29.23 -0.89
CA ASN A 295 13.85 -27.90 -0.76
C ASN A 295 13.50 -27.52 0.69
N SER A 296 13.80 -28.38 1.67
CA SER A 296 13.61 -28.09 3.09
C SER A 296 14.93 -27.62 3.72
N PRO A 297 15.10 -26.33 4.03
CA PRO A 297 16.33 -25.83 4.66
C PRO A 297 16.68 -26.56 5.95
N LYS A 298 15.65 -26.99 6.71
CA LYS A 298 15.82 -27.73 7.95
C LYS A 298 16.43 -29.12 7.70
N GLN A 299 15.89 -29.89 6.75
CA GLN A 299 16.42 -31.22 6.42
C GLN A 299 17.80 -31.11 5.79
N LEU A 300 18.00 -30.16 4.88
CA LEU A 300 19.28 -29.91 4.26
C LEU A 300 20.35 -29.55 5.32
N GLY A 301 20.01 -28.69 6.30
CA GLY A 301 20.92 -28.38 7.41
C GLY A 301 21.32 -29.60 8.23
N VAL A 302 20.39 -30.49 8.57
CA VAL A 302 20.68 -31.75 9.28
C VAL A 302 21.63 -32.63 8.45
N ILE A 303 21.39 -32.78 7.15
CA ILE A 303 22.28 -33.58 6.28
C ILE A 303 23.68 -32.99 6.22
N LEU A 304 23.81 -31.70 5.92
CA LEU A 304 25.10 -31.06 5.71
C LEU A 304 25.92 -30.95 7.00
N PHE A 305 25.32 -30.49 8.09
CA PHE A 305 26.06 -30.11 9.29
C PHE A 305 26.11 -31.23 10.35
N GLU A 306 25.02 -32.00 10.52
CA GLU A 306 24.97 -33.04 11.53
C GLU A 306 25.47 -34.40 11.00
N LYS A 307 25.06 -34.81 9.78
CA LYS A 307 25.42 -36.11 9.23
C LYS A 307 26.72 -36.11 8.44
N MET A 308 26.89 -35.15 7.55
CA MET A 308 28.12 -35.04 6.75
C MET A 308 29.24 -34.28 7.48
N GLY A 309 28.95 -33.59 8.58
CA GLY A 309 29.94 -32.89 9.40
C GLY A 309 30.65 -31.73 8.70
N ILE A 310 29.99 -31.08 7.74
CA ILE A 310 30.58 -29.93 7.03
C ILE A 310 30.64 -28.74 8.01
N PRO A 311 31.82 -28.13 8.24
CA PRO A 311 31.94 -26.99 9.16
C PRO A 311 31.26 -25.76 8.58
N GLY A 312 30.51 -25.02 9.39
CA GLY A 312 29.95 -23.71 9.02
C GLY A 312 28.44 -23.55 9.14
N GLY A 313 27.78 -24.39 9.95
CA GLY A 313 26.36 -24.29 10.32
C GLY A 313 26.10 -23.39 11.50
#